data_6ff625d5fa2f1c34c2179765fd342db1
#
_entry.id   6ff625d5fa2f1c34c2179765fd342db1
#
_cell.length_a   1.000
_cell.length_b   1.000
_cell.length_c   1.000
_cell.angle_alpha   90.00
_cell.angle_beta   90.00
_cell.angle_gamma   90.00
#
_symmetry.space_group_name_H-M   'P 1'
#
loop_
_entity.id
_entity.type
_entity.pdbx_description
1 polymer ?
#
loop_
_entity_poly.entity_id
_entity_poly.type
_entity_poly.pdbx_seq_one_letter_code
_entity_poly.pdbx_strand_id
1 'polypeptide(L)'
;GETATFPYLVLEMWQFHPTGIYGAGSLVTEGCRGEGGYLINKDGERFMERYAPNVKDLAGRDVVARSMVLEILEGRGCGENADHIFLKLDHLGADVLNSKLPGICELSRTFAHVDPIYEPIPVVPTCHYMMGGTPTNVNGQAFRRTNGNDSIISGLFAAGEAACVSVHGANRLGGNSLLDLVVFGRATGMHIQEELKSGGGVESSSKGDIDASLERLNKLNESTSGYETASVKRELQECMQNYFGVFRRGDFMEKGLN
;
A
#
# COMPACT_ATOMS: atom_id res chain seq x y z
N GLY A 1 32.80 10.73 -2.15
CA GLY A 1 31.49 11.29 -1.94
C GLY A 1 30.68 10.39 -1.05
N GLU A 2 30.24 10.87 0.10
CA GLU A 2 29.32 10.14 0.95
C GLU A 2 28.03 9.94 0.17
N THR A 3 27.64 8.71 -0.07
CA THR A 3 26.27 8.37 -0.51
C THR A 3 25.33 8.88 0.57
N ALA A 4 24.61 9.96 0.28
CA ALA A 4 23.63 10.51 1.18
C ALA A 4 22.52 9.47 1.38
N THR A 5 22.62 8.69 2.44
CA THR A 5 21.52 7.84 2.92
C THR A 5 20.47 8.79 3.48
N PHE A 6 19.39 9.00 2.75
CA PHE A 6 18.23 9.72 3.28
C PHE A 6 17.58 8.87 4.37
N PRO A 7 17.35 9.44 5.56
CA PRO A 7 16.61 8.72 6.58
C PRO A 7 15.16 8.55 6.10
N TYR A 8 14.67 7.33 6.13
CA TYR A 8 13.24 7.06 6.05
C TYR A 8 12.72 6.81 7.46
N LEU A 9 11.50 7.24 7.72
CA LEU A 9 10.82 6.97 8.99
C LEU A 9 9.64 6.02 8.77
N VAL A 10 9.45 5.12 9.72
CA VAL A 10 8.24 4.28 9.87
C VAL A 10 7.96 3.40 8.64
N LEU A 11 8.98 3.01 7.88
CA LEU A 11 8.81 2.14 6.69
C LEU A 11 8.27 0.76 7.04
N GLU A 12 8.40 0.33 8.27
CA GLU A 12 7.82 -0.93 8.77
C GLU A 12 6.30 -0.90 8.89
N MET A 13 5.67 0.28 8.77
CA MET A 13 4.23 0.45 8.87
C MET A 13 3.61 0.61 7.50
N TRP A 14 3.17 -0.50 6.92
CA TRP A 14 2.34 -0.49 5.70
C TRP A 14 0.95 -1.05 5.98
N GLN A 15 -0.04 -0.49 5.30
CA GLN A 15 -1.44 -0.86 5.42
C GLN A 15 -1.82 -1.88 4.35
N PHE A 16 -2.46 -2.96 4.78
CA PHE A 16 -3.11 -3.89 3.86
C PHE A 16 -4.54 -3.45 3.59
N HIS A 17 -4.92 -3.40 2.32
CA HIS A 17 -6.32 -3.33 1.94
C HIS A 17 -6.90 -4.75 1.96
N PRO A 18 -8.04 -4.98 2.64
CA PRO A 18 -8.59 -6.34 2.78
C PRO A 18 -8.94 -6.99 1.44
N THR A 19 -9.47 -6.22 0.51
CA THR A 19 -10.12 -6.72 -0.69
C THR A 19 -9.36 -6.37 -1.97
N GLY A 20 -8.12 -6.85 -2.11
CA GLY A 20 -7.45 -6.94 -3.41
C GLY A 20 -7.93 -8.18 -4.17
N ILE A 21 -8.17 -8.07 -5.47
CA ILE A 21 -8.53 -9.21 -6.31
C ILE A 21 -7.40 -10.23 -6.29
N TYR A 22 -7.74 -11.47 -5.94
CA TYR A 22 -6.78 -12.57 -5.91
C TYR A 22 -6.09 -12.76 -7.26
N GLY A 23 -4.77 -12.93 -7.24
CA GLY A 23 -3.94 -13.08 -8.43
C GLY A 23 -3.61 -11.78 -9.17
N ALA A 24 -4.41 -10.73 -9.05
CA ALA A 24 -4.22 -9.45 -9.75
C ALA A 24 -3.76 -8.31 -8.84
N GLY A 25 -4.15 -8.32 -7.56
CA GLY A 25 -3.88 -7.25 -6.62
C GLY A 25 -4.67 -5.95 -6.85
N SER A 26 -5.54 -5.89 -7.86
CA SER A 26 -6.42 -4.74 -8.11
C SER A 26 -7.40 -4.57 -6.96
N LEU A 27 -7.55 -3.33 -6.45
CA LEU A 27 -8.32 -3.10 -5.23
C LEU A 27 -9.82 -2.97 -5.50
N VAL A 28 -10.60 -3.77 -4.79
CA VAL A 28 -12.06 -3.62 -4.69
C VAL A 28 -12.35 -2.67 -3.54
N THR A 29 -12.99 -1.54 -3.84
CA THR A 29 -13.22 -0.46 -2.86
C THR A 29 -13.95 -0.93 -1.61
N GLU A 30 -13.63 -0.31 -0.47
CA GLU A 30 -14.34 -0.50 0.80
C GLU A 30 -15.85 -0.17 0.67
N GLY A 31 -16.22 0.69 -0.29
CA GLY A 31 -17.60 1.00 -0.62
C GLY A 31 -18.46 -0.23 -0.91
N CYS A 32 -17.88 -1.32 -1.42
CA CYS A 32 -18.62 -2.59 -1.62
C CYS A 32 -19.19 -3.14 -0.31
N ARG A 33 -18.40 -3.09 0.76
CA ARG A 33 -18.85 -3.49 2.11
C ARG A 33 -19.79 -2.44 2.70
N GLY A 34 -19.59 -1.17 2.39
CA GLY A 34 -20.49 -0.06 2.75
C GLY A 34 -21.89 -0.20 2.13
N GLU A 35 -21.99 -0.71 0.90
CA GLU A 35 -23.29 -0.99 0.24
C GLU A 35 -23.93 -2.32 0.70
N GLY A 36 -23.29 -3.05 1.62
CA GLY A 36 -23.82 -4.27 2.21
C GLY A 36 -23.14 -5.57 1.78
N GLY A 37 -22.05 -5.48 1.02
CA GLY A 37 -21.21 -6.65 0.72
C GLY A 37 -20.53 -7.21 1.97
N TYR A 38 -20.27 -8.50 1.99
CA TYR A 38 -19.62 -9.18 3.10
C TYR A 38 -18.67 -10.29 2.67
N LEU A 39 -17.78 -10.66 3.58
CA LEU A 39 -16.75 -11.68 3.37
C LEU A 39 -17.23 -13.04 3.88
N ILE A 40 -16.96 -14.08 3.08
CA ILE A 40 -17.25 -15.47 3.45
C ILE A 40 -16.01 -16.35 3.25
N ASN A 41 -15.82 -17.31 4.15
CA ASN A 41 -14.84 -18.38 4.03
C ASN A 41 -15.38 -19.54 3.17
N LYS A 42 -14.59 -20.62 3.04
CA LYS A 42 -14.98 -21.79 2.22
C LYS A 42 -16.25 -22.50 2.70
N ASP A 43 -16.58 -22.36 3.98
CA ASP A 43 -17.77 -22.99 4.57
C ASP A 43 -19.02 -22.11 4.39
N GLY A 44 -18.88 -20.95 3.73
CA GLY A 44 -19.94 -19.97 3.55
C GLY A 44 -20.23 -19.13 4.79
N GLU A 45 -19.39 -19.24 5.83
CA GLU A 45 -19.53 -18.47 7.05
C GLU A 45 -19.15 -17.00 6.82
N ARG A 46 -20.00 -16.08 7.27
CA ARG A 46 -19.68 -14.65 7.38
C ARG A 46 -18.82 -14.43 8.62
N PHE A 47 -17.54 -14.80 8.56
CA PHE A 47 -16.64 -14.89 9.71
C PHE A 47 -16.38 -13.56 10.42
N MET A 48 -16.61 -12.41 9.79
CA MET A 48 -16.48 -11.11 10.44
C MET A 48 -17.49 -10.91 11.58
N GLU A 49 -18.60 -11.64 11.61
CA GLU A 49 -19.53 -11.65 12.75
C GLU A 49 -18.90 -12.22 14.01
N ARG A 50 -17.93 -13.13 13.87
CA ARG A 50 -17.18 -13.73 14.97
C ARG A 50 -16.03 -12.84 15.43
N TYR A 51 -15.30 -12.22 14.49
CA TYR A 51 -14.13 -11.38 14.81
C TYR A 51 -14.48 -9.96 15.27
N ALA A 52 -15.55 -9.39 14.74
CA ALA A 52 -15.98 -8.03 15.03
C ALA A 52 -17.52 -7.92 15.09
N PRO A 53 -18.17 -8.51 16.09
CA PRO A 53 -19.63 -8.70 16.12
C PRO A 53 -20.45 -7.40 15.99
N ASN A 54 -19.92 -6.27 16.46
CA ASN A 54 -20.63 -4.99 16.41
C ASN A 54 -20.61 -4.31 15.05
N VAL A 55 -19.46 -4.33 14.37
CA VAL A 55 -19.23 -3.60 13.10
C VAL A 55 -19.05 -4.53 11.90
N LYS A 56 -18.85 -5.81 12.16
CA LYS A 56 -18.74 -6.88 11.16
C LYS A 56 -17.75 -6.50 10.03
N ASP A 57 -18.16 -6.60 8.78
CA ASP A 57 -17.36 -6.28 7.61
C ASP A 57 -17.00 -4.80 7.47
N LEU A 58 -17.57 -3.92 8.28
CA LEU A 58 -17.23 -2.49 8.37
C LEU A 58 -16.17 -2.19 9.43
N ALA A 59 -15.54 -3.21 10.02
CA ALA A 59 -14.39 -3.04 10.88
C ALA A 59 -13.21 -2.39 10.13
N GLY A 60 -12.28 -1.81 10.90
CA GLY A 60 -11.06 -1.21 10.33
C GLY A 60 -10.31 -2.18 9.42
N ARG A 61 -9.65 -1.66 8.40
CA ARG A 61 -8.95 -2.45 7.37
C ARG A 61 -7.97 -3.46 7.95
N ASP A 62 -7.23 -3.07 8.97
CA ASP A 62 -6.28 -3.92 9.68
C ASP A 62 -6.95 -5.08 10.40
N VAL A 63 -8.11 -4.86 11.01
CA VAL A 63 -8.91 -5.91 11.67
C VAL A 63 -9.43 -6.89 10.63
N VAL A 64 -10.01 -6.41 9.54
CA VAL A 64 -10.54 -7.27 8.46
C VAL A 64 -9.42 -8.07 7.80
N ALA A 65 -8.30 -7.43 7.45
CA ALA A 65 -7.15 -8.11 6.83
C ALA A 65 -6.58 -9.21 7.72
N ARG A 66 -6.40 -8.95 9.03
CA ARG A 66 -5.96 -9.97 10.00
C ARG A 66 -6.94 -11.13 10.10
N SER A 67 -8.23 -10.85 10.17
CA SER A 67 -9.27 -11.89 10.23
C SER A 67 -9.25 -12.79 8.99
N MET A 68 -9.12 -12.20 7.80
CA MET A 68 -8.98 -12.96 6.54
C MET A 68 -7.76 -13.87 6.55
N VAL A 69 -6.59 -13.36 6.99
CA VAL A 69 -5.38 -14.19 7.06
C VAL A 69 -5.53 -15.31 8.09
N LEU A 70 -6.18 -15.08 9.22
CA LEU A 70 -6.48 -16.14 10.19
C LEU A 70 -7.35 -17.24 9.59
N GLU A 71 -8.41 -16.88 8.85
CA GLU A 71 -9.25 -17.86 8.16
C GLU A 71 -8.43 -18.72 7.17
N ILE A 72 -7.55 -18.09 6.40
CA ILE A 72 -6.66 -18.79 5.46
C ILE A 72 -5.69 -19.71 6.21
N LEU A 73 -4.99 -19.22 7.24
CA LEU A 73 -4.02 -20.00 8.02
C LEU A 73 -4.63 -21.17 8.77
N GLU A 74 -5.89 -21.05 9.20
CA GLU A 74 -6.64 -22.12 9.87
C GLU A 74 -7.32 -23.08 8.88
N GLY A 75 -7.01 -22.96 7.58
CA GLY A 75 -7.49 -23.86 6.53
C GLY A 75 -8.94 -23.62 6.11
N ARG A 76 -9.52 -22.46 6.41
CA ARG A 76 -10.86 -22.06 5.96
C ARG A 76 -10.83 -21.10 4.75
N GLY A 77 -9.68 -20.93 4.11
CA GLY A 77 -9.56 -20.22 2.85
C GLY A 77 -10.34 -20.89 1.72
N CYS A 78 -10.70 -20.09 0.72
CA CYS A 78 -11.43 -20.49 -0.47
C CYS A 78 -10.49 -20.92 -1.61
N GLY A 79 -11.06 -21.55 -2.64
CA GLY A 79 -10.36 -22.02 -3.82
C GLY A 79 -9.57 -23.30 -3.59
N GLU A 80 -8.93 -23.79 -4.66
CA GLU A 80 -8.16 -25.06 -4.63
C GLU A 80 -6.97 -25.00 -3.65
N ASN A 81 -6.33 -23.85 -3.55
CA ASN A 81 -5.17 -23.64 -2.68
C ASN A 81 -5.53 -23.19 -1.25
N ALA A 82 -6.81 -22.91 -0.98
CA ALA A 82 -7.30 -22.39 0.30
C ALA A 82 -6.57 -21.09 0.75
N ASP A 83 -6.23 -20.20 -0.20
CA ASP A 83 -5.32 -19.06 -0.03
C ASP A 83 -6.00 -17.70 -0.21
N HIS A 84 -7.30 -17.66 -0.40
CA HIS A 84 -8.07 -16.42 -0.52
C HIS A 84 -9.44 -16.52 0.19
N ILE A 85 -10.21 -15.44 0.15
CA ILE A 85 -11.55 -15.31 0.74
C ILE A 85 -12.49 -14.84 -0.36
N PHE A 86 -13.78 -15.05 -0.23
CA PHE A 86 -14.78 -14.51 -1.14
C PHE A 86 -15.47 -13.27 -0.60
N LEU A 87 -15.53 -12.21 -1.44
CA LEU A 87 -16.38 -11.05 -1.23
C LEU A 87 -17.71 -11.27 -1.95
N LYS A 88 -18.78 -11.38 -1.19
CA LYS A 88 -20.13 -11.64 -1.69
C LYS A 88 -20.88 -10.33 -1.91
N LEU A 89 -21.38 -10.13 -3.15
CA LEU A 89 -22.13 -8.94 -3.58
C LEU A 89 -23.44 -9.30 -4.29
N ASP A 90 -23.59 -10.52 -4.80
CA ASP A 90 -24.72 -11.00 -5.63
C ASP A 90 -26.08 -10.81 -4.96
N HIS A 91 -26.14 -10.87 -3.63
CA HIS A 91 -27.37 -10.64 -2.85
C HIS A 91 -27.90 -9.18 -2.91
N LEU A 92 -27.06 -8.22 -3.36
CA LEU A 92 -27.47 -6.80 -3.54
C LEU A 92 -28.33 -6.61 -4.78
N GLY A 93 -28.23 -7.52 -5.76
CA GLY A 93 -28.93 -7.48 -7.02
C GLY A 93 -28.29 -6.59 -8.09
N ALA A 94 -28.62 -6.87 -9.35
CA ALA A 94 -28.02 -6.24 -10.51
C ALA A 94 -28.21 -4.70 -10.53
N ASP A 95 -29.37 -4.22 -10.12
CA ASP A 95 -29.69 -2.78 -10.15
C ASP A 95 -28.78 -1.97 -9.21
N VAL A 96 -28.54 -2.48 -8.00
CA VAL A 96 -27.63 -1.84 -7.03
C VAL A 96 -26.20 -1.90 -7.55
N LEU A 97 -25.74 -3.05 -8.00
CA LEU A 97 -24.38 -3.24 -8.48
C LEU A 97 -24.08 -2.34 -9.70
N ASN A 98 -24.98 -2.30 -10.68
CA ASN A 98 -24.79 -1.49 -11.88
C ASN A 98 -24.90 0.02 -11.61
N SER A 99 -25.71 0.45 -10.64
CA SER A 99 -25.87 1.88 -10.32
C SER A 99 -24.84 2.41 -9.34
N LYS A 100 -24.49 1.62 -8.31
CA LYS A 100 -23.60 2.05 -7.21
C LYS A 100 -22.15 1.63 -7.38
N LEU A 101 -21.92 0.48 -8.02
CA LEU A 101 -20.61 -0.18 -8.10
C LEU A 101 -20.21 -0.58 -9.53
N PRO A 102 -20.53 0.24 -10.59
CA PRO A 102 -20.29 -0.17 -11.99
C PRO A 102 -18.80 -0.46 -12.25
N GLY A 103 -17.89 0.36 -11.71
CA GLY A 103 -16.44 0.15 -11.87
C GLY A 103 -15.95 -1.12 -11.20
N ILE A 104 -16.60 -1.57 -10.12
CA ILE A 104 -16.24 -2.83 -9.46
C ILE A 104 -16.70 -4.02 -10.27
N CYS A 105 -17.88 -3.94 -10.90
CA CYS A 105 -18.33 -4.98 -11.82
C CYS A 105 -17.36 -5.15 -12.99
N GLU A 106 -16.88 -4.06 -13.56
CA GLU A 106 -15.89 -4.08 -14.64
C GLU A 106 -14.54 -4.65 -14.18
N LEU A 107 -14.01 -4.19 -13.01
CA LEU A 107 -12.78 -4.72 -12.43
C LEU A 107 -12.86 -6.24 -12.18
N SER A 108 -13.98 -6.70 -11.64
CA SER A 108 -14.17 -8.11 -11.31
C SER A 108 -14.22 -8.98 -12.58
N ARG A 109 -14.92 -8.54 -13.60
CA ARG A 109 -14.97 -9.24 -14.90
C ARG A 109 -13.60 -9.27 -15.57
N THR A 110 -12.85 -8.16 -15.49
CA THR A 110 -11.54 -8.03 -16.14
C THR A 110 -10.45 -8.82 -15.42
N PHE A 111 -10.36 -8.72 -14.12
CA PHE A 111 -9.21 -9.21 -13.35
C PHE A 111 -9.48 -10.48 -12.54
N ALA A 112 -10.73 -10.73 -12.13
CA ALA A 112 -11.11 -11.95 -11.44
C ALA A 112 -11.83 -12.94 -12.37
N HIS A 113 -12.22 -12.51 -13.56
CA HIS A 113 -13.00 -13.30 -14.53
C HIS A 113 -14.34 -13.79 -13.97
N VAL A 114 -14.91 -13.04 -13.01
CA VAL A 114 -16.23 -13.34 -12.43
C VAL A 114 -17.17 -12.15 -12.59
N ASP A 115 -18.46 -12.41 -12.73
CA ASP A 115 -19.49 -11.39 -12.70
C ASP A 115 -20.07 -11.29 -11.28
N PRO A 116 -19.83 -10.19 -10.55
CA PRO A 116 -20.25 -10.07 -9.15
C PRO A 116 -21.77 -10.01 -8.97
N ILE A 117 -22.54 -9.94 -10.05
CA ILE A 117 -24.00 -10.09 -10.02
C ILE A 117 -24.39 -11.53 -9.70
N TYR A 118 -23.58 -12.52 -10.09
CA TYR A 118 -23.88 -13.94 -9.97
C TYR A 118 -22.90 -14.71 -9.09
N GLU A 119 -21.67 -14.25 -9.00
CA GLU A 119 -20.57 -14.98 -8.36
C GLU A 119 -19.80 -14.08 -7.38
N PRO A 120 -19.30 -14.64 -6.27
CA PRO A 120 -18.46 -13.86 -5.34
C PRO A 120 -17.10 -13.56 -5.93
N ILE A 121 -16.52 -12.41 -5.55
CA ILE A 121 -15.19 -11.99 -6.00
C ILE A 121 -14.14 -12.64 -5.12
N PRO A 122 -13.13 -13.36 -5.66
CA PRO A 122 -12.01 -13.85 -4.89
C PRO A 122 -11.09 -12.68 -4.48
N VAL A 123 -10.83 -12.53 -3.19
CA VAL A 123 -10.06 -11.41 -2.63
C VAL A 123 -9.05 -11.89 -1.60
N VAL A 124 -7.96 -11.15 -1.48
CA VAL A 124 -6.89 -11.39 -0.52
C VAL A 124 -6.35 -10.07 0.03
N PRO A 125 -5.92 -9.99 1.29
CA PRO A 125 -5.26 -8.79 1.81
C PRO A 125 -4.06 -8.42 0.95
N THR A 126 -4.07 -7.19 0.43
CA THR A 126 -3.07 -6.67 -0.50
C THR A 126 -2.40 -5.43 0.08
N CYS A 127 -1.08 -5.34 0.01
CA CYS A 127 -0.34 -4.16 0.43
C CYS A 127 -0.80 -2.94 -0.37
N HIS A 128 -1.15 -1.86 0.32
CA HIS A 128 -1.88 -0.75 -0.28
C HIS A 128 -1.27 0.62 -0.03
N TYR A 129 -0.81 0.91 1.20
CA TYR A 129 -0.36 2.25 1.59
C TYR A 129 0.81 2.17 2.55
N MET A 130 1.78 3.06 2.36
CA MET A 130 2.91 3.23 3.25
C MET A 130 2.67 4.43 4.17
N MET A 131 2.68 4.24 5.50
CA MET A 131 2.55 5.33 6.45
C MET A 131 3.86 6.09 6.65
N GLY A 132 4.97 5.43 6.41
CA GLY A 132 6.30 5.99 6.46
C GLY A 132 6.72 6.69 5.16
N GLY A 133 7.95 7.18 5.13
CA GLY A 133 8.51 7.85 3.96
C GLY A 133 9.65 8.80 4.32
N THR A 134 9.92 9.75 3.44
CA THR A 134 10.87 10.84 3.70
C THR A 134 10.36 11.70 4.85
N PRO A 135 11.12 11.86 5.95
CA PRO A 135 10.70 12.71 7.07
C PRO A 135 10.61 14.16 6.62
N THR A 136 9.46 14.78 6.88
CA THR A 136 9.22 16.18 6.53
C THR A 136 8.59 16.94 7.68
N ASN A 137 8.83 18.25 7.69
CA ASN A 137 8.04 19.16 8.51
C ASN A 137 6.70 19.50 7.82
N VAL A 138 5.89 20.33 8.46
CA VAL A 138 4.57 20.74 7.95
C VAL A 138 4.62 21.52 6.63
N ASN A 139 5.77 22.06 6.26
CA ASN A 139 6.01 22.76 5.01
C ASN A 139 6.57 21.84 3.89
N GLY A 140 6.64 20.56 4.16
CA GLY A 140 7.15 19.57 3.22
C GLY A 140 8.67 19.54 3.06
N GLN A 141 9.42 20.33 3.83
CA GLN A 141 10.88 20.32 3.79
C GLN A 141 11.39 19.01 4.41
N ALA A 142 12.17 18.26 3.64
CA ALA A 142 12.82 17.06 4.16
C ALA A 142 13.89 17.41 5.20
N PHE A 143 14.00 16.60 6.24
CA PHE A 143 15.02 16.78 7.25
C PHE A 143 15.76 15.47 7.58
N ARG A 144 16.96 15.61 8.11
CA ARG A 144 17.75 14.51 8.68
C ARG A 144 17.83 14.69 10.19
N ARG A 145 17.58 13.60 10.91
CA ARG A 145 17.75 13.58 12.36
C ARG A 145 19.16 13.10 12.72
N THR A 146 19.94 13.94 13.36
CA THR A 146 21.31 13.63 13.80
C THR A 146 21.45 14.02 15.27
N ASN A 147 21.79 13.05 16.12
CA ASN A 147 21.96 13.27 17.56
C ASN A 147 20.77 13.96 18.26
N GLY A 148 19.53 13.61 17.82
CA GLY A 148 18.29 14.16 18.39
C GLY A 148 17.85 15.51 17.84
N ASN A 149 18.64 16.13 16.96
CA ASN A 149 18.32 17.40 16.32
C ASN A 149 17.91 17.18 14.86
N ASP A 150 16.88 17.90 14.43
CA ASP A 150 16.42 17.88 13.05
C ASP A 150 17.13 18.97 12.24
N SER A 151 17.76 18.61 11.13
CA SER A 151 18.40 19.53 10.20
C SER A 151 17.74 19.44 8.83
N ILE A 152 17.25 20.58 8.32
CA ILE A 152 16.62 20.64 7.00
C ILE A 152 17.65 20.32 5.91
N ILE A 153 17.20 19.53 4.92
CA ILE A 153 17.96 19.26 3.70
C ILE A 153 17.52 20.28 2.66
N SER A 154 18.37 21.24 2.40
CA SER A 154 18.07 22.35 1.48
C SER A 154 17.68 21.83 0.09
N GLY A 155 16.58 22.37 -0.47
CA GLY A 155 16.11 22.03 -1.81
C GLY A 155 15.41 20.68 -1.94
N LEU A 156 15.27 19.91 -0.85
CA LEU A 156 14.54 18.62 -0.89
C LEU A 156 13.18 18.74 -0.19
N PHE A 157 12.13 18.40 -0.91
CA PHE A 157 10.76 18.42 -0.42
C PHE A 157 10.06 17.10 -0.72
N ALA A 158 9.11 16.72 0.15
CA ALA A 158 8.19 15.61 -0.08
C ALA A 158 6.83 15.92 0.55
N ALA A 159 5.75 15.41 -0.06
CA ALA A 159 4.40 15.54 0.45
C ALA A 159 3.57 14.30 0.06
N GLY A 160 2.47 14.05 0.79
CA GLY A 160 1.63 12.89 0.59
C GLY A 160 2.31 11.58 0.96
N GLU A 161 1.94 10.48 0.33
CA GLU A 161 2.43 9.14 0.67
C GLU A 161 3.96 8.96 0.59
N ALA A 162 4.65 9.78 -0.22
CA ALA A 162 6.12 9.78 -0.29
C ALA A 162 6.78 10.38 0.96
N ALA A 163 6.04 11.15 1.75
CA ALA A 163 6.50 11.85 2.94
C ALA A 163 6.05 11.17 4.23
N CYS A 164 6.82 11.37 5.29
CA CYS A 164 6.41 11.04 6.65
C CYS A 164 6.35 12.33 7.49
N VAL A 165 5.21 13.01 7.44
CA VAL A 165 4.87 14.15 8.30
C VAL A 165 4.29 13.71 9.66
N SER A 166 4.21 12.39 9.87
CA SER A 166 3.77 11.72 11.12
C SER A 166 2.29 11.90 11.50
N VAL A 167 1.41 12.11 10.48
CA VAL A 167 -0.04 12.29 10.73
C VAL A 167 -0.84 10.99 10.73
N HIS A 168 -0.28 9.89 10.24
CA HIS A 168 -0.99 8.61 10.09
C HIS A 168 -0.70 7.60 11.21
N GLY A 169 0.36 7.80 11.99
CA GLY A 169 0.80 6.81 12.97
C GLY A 169 1.13 5.47 12.30
N ALA A 170 0.72 4.38 12.93
CA ALA A 170 0.96 3.02 12.41
C ALA A 170 -0.09 2.54 11.39
N ASN A 171 -1.24 3.23 11.29
CA ASN A 171 -2.35 2.81 10.43
C ASN A 171 -3.21 4.01 10.01
N ARG A 172 -3.20 4.31 8.72
CA ARG A 172 -3.96 5.42 8.13
C ARG A 172 -5.47 5.15 8.14
N LEU A 173 -6.25 6.13 8.56
CA LEU A 173 -7.71 6.09 8.44
C LEU A 173 -8.16 6.25 6.97
N GLY A 174 -9.29 5.62 6.64
CA GLY A 174 -9.89 5.71 5.30
C GLY A 174 -10.13 7.16 4.89
N GLY A 175 -9.80 7.50 3.63
CA GLY A 175 -9.91 8.86 3.07
C GLY A 175 -8.77 9.82 3.42
N ASN A 176 -8.04 9.62 4.51
CA ASN A 176 -7.01 10.56 4.97
C ASN A 176 -5.80 10.68 4.03
N SER A 177 -5.57 9.71 3.13
CA SER A 177 -4.55 9.85 2.09
C SER A 177 -4.82 11.06 1.20
N LEU A 178 -6.08 11.27 0.78
CA LEU A 178 -6.46 12.40 -0.05
C LEU A 178 -6.30 13.73 0.69
N LEU A 179 -6.64 13.77 1.98
CA LEU A 179 -6.45 14.96 2.82
C LEU A 179 -4.97 15.31 2.96
N ASP A 180 -4.12 14.32 3.20
CA ASP A 180 -2.67 14.47 3.29
C ASP A 180 -2.11 15.07 1.99
N LEU A 181 -2.44 14.49 0.83
CA LEU A 181 -2.01 15.00 -0.48
C LEU A 181 -2.38 16.46 -0.69
N VAL A 182 -3.62 16.84 -0.40
CA VAL A 182 -4.13 18.21 -0.64
C VAL A 182 -3.53 19.21 0.35
N VAL A 183 -3.52 18.87 1.64
CA VAL A 183 -3.08 19.80 2.70
C VAL A 183 -1.58 20.03 2.61
N PHE A 184 -0.79 18.98 2.65
CA PHE A 184 0.67 19.12 2.66
C PHE A 184 1.26 19.41 1.28
N GLY A 185 0.64 18.94 0.19
CA GLY A 185 1.02 19.36 -1.16
C GLY A 185 0.85 20.85 -1.37
N ARG A 186 -0.27 21.42 -0.89
CA ARG A 186 -0.50 22.88 -0.93
C ARG A 186 0.49 23.63 -0.04
N ALA A 187 0.70 23.17 1.20
CA ALA A 187 1.64 23.82 2.13
C ALA A 187 3.07 23.84 1.56
N THR A 188 3.52 22.73 1.00
CA THR A 188 4.81 22.60 0.33
C THR A 188 4.95 23.58 -0.85
N GLY A 189 3.94 23.61 -1.73
CA GLY A 189 3.96 24.52 -2.88
C GLY A 189 4.01 25.99 -2.48
N MET A 190 3.27 26.38 -1.46
CA MET A 190 3.30 27.75 -0.93
C MET A 190 4.67 28.10 -0.33
N HIS A 191 5.26 27.18 0.44
CA HIS A 191 6.56 27.38 1.05
C HIS A 191 7.68 27.51 0.00
N ILE A 192 7.71 26.64 -1.01
CA ILE A 192 8.65 26.75 -2.13
C ILE A 192 8.51 28.11 -2.84
N GLN A 193 7.27 28.57 -3.07
CA GLN A 193 7.05 29.89 -3.69
C GLN A 193 7.63 31.03 -2.84
N GLU A 194 7.51 30.97 -1.52
CA GLU A 194 8.07 31.96 -0.60
C GLU A 194 9.61 31.93 -0.58
N GLU A 195 10.20 30.75 -0.53
CA GLU A 195 11.66 30.57 -0.60
C GLU A 195 12.23 31.19 -1.90
N LEU A 196 11.62 30.87 -3.05
CA LEU A 196 12.07 31.40 -4.34
C LEU A 196 11.94 32.93 -4.42
N LYS A 197 10.87 33.52 -3.87
CA LYS A 197 10.69 34.97 -3.83
C LYS A 197 11.70 35.67 -2.93
N SER A 198 12.12 35.03 -1.85
CA SER A 198 13.13 35.58 -0.91
C SER A 198 14.56 35.43 -1.41
N GLY A 199 14.77 34.94 -2.62
CA GLY A 199 16.10 34.75 -3.21
C GLY A 199 16.74 33.42 -2.86
N GLY A 200 15.98 32.46 -2.32
CA GLY A 200 16.40 31.07 -2.17
C GLY A 200 16.74 30.50 -3.55
N GLY A 201 18.01 30.19 -3.76
CA GLY A 201 18.46 29.60 -5.04
C GLY A 201 18.35 28.09 -5.03
N VAL A 202 18.04 27.52 -6.17
CA VAL A 202 18.28 26.10 -6.41
C VAL A 202 19.77 25.93 -6.66
N GLU A 203 20.46 25.17 -5.83
CA GLU A 203 21.85 24.80 -6.09
C GLU A 203 21.93 23.96 -7.37
N SER A 204 22.86 24.28 -8.25
CA SER A 204 23.07 23.50 -9.47
C SER A 204 23.69 22.15 -9.11
N SER A 205 23.15 21.08 -9.69
CA SER A 205 23.74 19.75 -9.55
C SER A 205 25.17 19.72 -10.08
N SER A 206 26.08 19.03 -9.39
CA SER A 206 27.42 18.84 -9.90
C SER A 206 27.39 17.95 -11.16
N LYS A 207 28.24 18.27 -12.14
CA LYS A 207 28.36 17.43 -13.34
C LYS A 207 28.74 16.00 -12.97
N GLY A 208 29.60 15.82 -11.96
CA GLY A 208 30.03 14.50 -11.50
C GLY A 208 28.88 13.64 -10.95
N ASP A 209 27.92 14.23 -10.23
CA ASP A 209 26.76 13.51 -9.70
C ASP A 209 25.79 13.09 -10.82
N ILE A 210 25.63 13.96 -11.83
CA ILE A 210 24.84 13.67 -13.03
C ILE A 210 25.48 12.50 -13.80
N ASP A 211 26.79 12.59 -14.08
CA ASP A 211 27.52 11.57 -14.84
C ASP A 211 27.50 10.22 -14.09
N ALA A 212 27.68 10.19 -12.78
CA ALA A 212 27.60 8.98 -11.96
C ALA A 212 26.19 8.34 -11.98
N SER A 213 25.14 9.16 -11.98
CA SER A 213 23.76 8.69 -12.08
C SER A 213 23.45 8.10 -13.44
N LEU A 214 23.90 8.75 -14.52
CA LEU A 214 23.78 8.25 -15.89
C LEU A 214 24.58 6.96 -16.10
N GLU A 215 25.79 6.86 -15.59
CA GLU A 215 26.61 5.64 -15.67
C GLU A 215 25.92 4.45 -15.01
N ARG A 216 25.30 4.65 -13.85
CA ARG A 216 24.52 3.60 -13.16
C ARG A 216 23.34 3.12 -14.00
N LEU A 217 22.61 4.02 -14.66
CA LEU A 217 21.50 3.66 -15.56
C LEU A 217 22.00 2.93 -16.81
N ASN A 218 23.10 3.40 -17.41
CA ASN A 218 23.69 2.78 -18.58
C ASN A 218 24.16 1.35 -18.29
N LYS A 219 24.78 1.10 -17.12
CA LYS A 219 25.17 -0.25 -16.70
C LYS A 219 23.98 -1.21 -16.63
N LEU A 220 22.80 -0.73 -16.17
CA LEU A 220 21.58 -1.55 -16.16
C LEU A 220 21.06 -1.84 -17.57
N ASN A 221 21.09 -0.84 -18.47
CA ASN A 221 20.63 -0.98 -19.86
C ASN A 221 21.56 -1.85 -20.71
N GLU A 222 22.87 -1.83 -20.44
CA GLU A 222 23.89 -2.59 -21.16
C GLU A 222 24.06 -4.03 -20.62
N SER A 223 23.43 -4.36 -19.51
CA SER A 223 23.51 -5.70 -18.93
C SER A 223 22.85 -6.73 -19.85
N THR A 224 23.64 -7.67 -20.34
CA THR A 224 23.19 -8.78 -21.20
C THR A 224 23.16 -10.12 -20.48
N SER A 225 23.53 -10.15 -19.20
CA SER A 225 23.60 -11.35 -18.38
C SER A 225 23.04 -11.06 -16.97
N GLY A 226 22.61 -12.12 -16.29
CA GLY A 226 22.09 -12.03 -14.94
C GLY A 226 20.84 -12.90 -14.78
N TYR A 227 20.09 -12.64 -13.72
CA TYR A 227 18.83 -13.32 -13.45
C TYR A 227 17.71 -12.72 -14.31
N GLU A 228 16.74 -13.57 -14.68
CA GLU A 228 15.53 -13.09 -15.35
C GLU A 228 14.70 -12.22 -14.39
N THR A 229 14.43 -10.98 -14.79
CA THR A 229 13.73 -9.98 -13.95
C THR A 229 12.37 -10.49 -13.46
N ALA A 230 11.62 -11.21 -14.30
CA ALA A 230 10.32 -11.75 -13.94
C ALA A 230 10.42 -12.80 -12.83
N SER A 231 11.48 -13.64 -12.84
CA SER A 231 11.75 -14.64 -11.80
C SER A 231 12.07 -13.97 -10.48
N VAL A 232 13.05 -13.06 -10.49
CA VAL A 232 13.45 -12.30 -9.28
C VAL A 232 12.28 -11.54 -8.67
N LYS A 233 11.45 -10.90 -9.51
CA LYS A 233 10.25 -10.19 -9.05
C LYS A 233 9.26 -11.13 -8.37
N ARG A 234 9.01 -12.30 -8.96
CA ARG A 234 8.09 -13.30 -8.39
C ARG A 234 8.60 -13.84 -7.05
N GLU A 235 9.86 -14.24 -6.99
CA GLU A 235 10.50 -14.72 -5.76
C GLU A 235 10.44 -13.68 -4.65
N LEU A 236 10.70 -12.40 -4.98
CA LEU A 236 10.57 -11.29 -4.03
C LEU A 236 9.12 -11.13 -3.54
N GLN A 237 8.15 -11.20 -4.44
CA GLN A 237 6.73 -11.08 -4.08
C GLN A 237 6.28 -12.22 -3.16
N GLU A 238 6.69 -13.45 -3.46
CA GLU A 238 6.42 -14.63 -2.62
C GLU A 238 7.09 -14.52 -1.25
N CYS A 239 8.35 -14.12 -1.21
CA CYS A 239 9.09 -13.86 0.03
C CYS A 239 8.38 -12.80 0.88
N MET A 240 8.00 -11.66 0.30
CA MET A 240 7.30 -10.60 1.01
C MET A 240 5.93 -11.03 1.52
N GLN A 241 5.18 -11.80 0.74
CA GLN A 241 3.87 -12.33 1.15
C GLN A 241 4.00 -13.30 2.32
N ASN A 242 4.97 -14.20 2.27
CA ASN A 242 5.12 -15.28 3.25
C ASN A 242 5.75 -14.83 4.57
N TYR A 243 6.70 -13.90 4.52
CA TYR A 243 7.53 -13.55 5.69
C TYR A 243 7.32 -12.12 6.19
N PHE A 244 6.80 -11.22 5.34
CA PHE A 244 6.60 -9.80 5.64
C PHE A 244 5.16 -9.34 5.43
N GLY A 245 4.20 -10.27 5.43
CA GLY A 245 2.79 -10.01 5.20
C GLY A 245 2.06 -9.33 6.38
N VAL A 246 0.77 -9.63 6.51
CA VAL A 246 -0.11 -9.04 7.54
C VAL A 246 0.37 -9.36 8.96
N PHE A 247 0.84 -10.57 9.21
CA PHE A 247 1.45 -10.99 10.47
C PHE A 247 2.97 -11.07 10.33
N ARG A 248 3.67 -10.26 11.12
CA ARG A 248 5.14 -10.17 11.11
C ARG A 248 5.70 -10.56 12.45
N ARG A 249 6.55 -11.58 12.45
CA ARG A 249 7.25 -12.11 13.62
C ARG A 249 8.73 -12.20 13.29
N GLY A 250 9.60 -11.89 14.26
CA GLY A 250 11.04 -11.86 14.05
C GLY A 250 11.58 -13.17 13.45
N ASP A 251 11.15 -14.33 13.98
CA ASP A 251 11.54 -15.65 13.50
C ASP A 251 11.14 -15.96 12.05
N PHE A 252 10.03 -15.38 11.57
CA PHE A 252 9.60 -15.48 10.18
C PHE A 252 10.36 -14.50 9.28
N MET A 253 10.53 -13.27 9.75
CA MET A 253 11.26 -12.23 9.00
C MET A 253 12.73 -12.63 8.78
N GLU A 254 13.39 -13.24 9.77
CA GLU A 254 14.75 -13.77 9.63
C GLU A 254 14.86 -14.86 8.53
N LYS A 255 13.83 -15.69 8.35
CA LYS A 255 13.80 -16.67 7.25
C LYS A 255 13.66 -16.01 5.88
N GLY A 256 12.97 -14.88 5.79
CA GLY A 256 12.80 -14.14 4.54
C GLY A 256 14.02 -13.32 4.14
N LEU A 257 14.96 -13.10 5.06
CA LEU A 257 16.23 -12.40 4.79
C LEU A 257 17.34 -13.33 4.29
N ASN A 258 17.20 -14.65 4.48
CA ASN A 258 18.13 -15.69 4.07
C ASN A 258 17.64 -16.43 2.82
#